data_a4f3d695eef252476a00a504dc63d0f8
#
_entry.id   a4f3d695eef252476a00a504dc63d0f8
#
_cell.length_a   1.000
_cell.length_b   1.000
_cell.length_c   1.000
_cell.angle_alpha   90.00
_cell.angle_beta   90.00
_cell.angle_gamma   90.00
#
_symmetry.space_group_name_H-M   'P 1'
#
loop_
_entity.id
_entity.type
_entity.pdbx_description
1 polymer ?
#
loop_
_entity_poly.entity_id
_entity_poly.type
_entity_poly.pdbx_seq_one_letter_code
_entity_poly.pdbx_strand_id
1 'polypeptide(L)'
;MSDRLIYFNGKFVPESEAKISIYDSALMFGDMVFEMTRSFNKEQFKLREHLERLYVGIKYLQIPIKMTIDEMEEAVYKTIEVNDPFFEKDDEHRIMIDITRGLLGLYDKRVDGIDSGVNVIIADFPLRWTVASMGHLFDQGINAVIPSQRAIPARLLEPKIKNRSRIHYLMANIEVSQFAGNDNWALLLDEDGFIAEGTGDNFFIVKDGAVITPEGRNILRGISREYIFELCRQHNLCCVEKNIEPYDVYTADEAFMTGTPFCLLPVTKLNGLDIGDGKPGKTTKFLLDKWSENVGVDIVAQIKSYADDVKINSPSPYEFKRK
;
A
#
# COMPACT_ATOMS: atom_id res chain seq x y z
N MET A 1 -18.03 16.36 -13.19
CA MET A 1 -16.57 16.65 -13.02
C MET A 1 -16.31 16.54 -11.53
N SER A 2 -15.18 16.01 -11.12
CA SER A 2 -14.83 15.95 -9.69
C SER A 2 -14.59 17.39 -9.22
N ASP A 3 -15.29 17.82 -8.17
CA ASP A 3 -15.07 19.13 -7.53
C ASP A 3 -13.97 19.03 -6.45
N ARG A 4 -13.28 17.87 -6.37
CA ARG A 4 -12.21 17.66 -5.39
C ARG A 4 -11.01 18.54 -5.68
N LEU A 5 -10.39 18.95 -4.59
CA LEU A 5 -9.20 19.80 -4.60
C LEU A 5 -7.96 18.98 -4.20
N ILE A 6 -6.87 19.26 -4.86
CA ILE A 6 -5.54 18.72 -4.54
C ILE A 6 -4.73 19.81 -3.85
N TYR A 7 -4.11 19.49 -2.72
CA TYR A 7 -3.07 20.35 -2.18
C TYR A 7 -1.82 20.21 -3.06
N PHE A 8 -1.41 21.32 -3.62
CA PHE A 8 -0.27 21.39 -4.54
C PHE A 8 0.62 22.58 -4.17
N ASN A 9 1.79 22.31 -3.60
CA ASN A 9 2.80 23.33 -3.26
C ASN A 9 2.23 24.52 -2.44
N GLY A 10 1.45 24.22 -1.39
CA GLY A 10 0.87 25.25 -0.52
C GLY A 10 -0.45 25.85 -0.98
N LYS A 11 -1.04 25.36 -2.06
CA LYS A 11 -2.32 25.83 -2.61
C LYS A 11 -3.27 24.67 -2.87
N PHE A 12 -4.57 24.94 -2.80
CA PHE A 12 -5.59 24.02 -3.28
C PHE A 12 -5.93 24.33 -4.74
N VAL A 13 -5.81 23.34 -5.60
CA VAL A 13 -6.13 23.44 -7.04
C VAL A 13 -7.14 22.36 -7.43
N PRO A 14 -7.98 22.59 -8.44
CA PRO A 14 -8.81 21.53 -9.00
C PRO A 14 -7.97 20.33 -9.43
N GLU A 15 -8.47 19.12 -9.25
CA GLU A 15 -7.76 17.88 -9.59
C GLU A 15 -7.23 17.88 -11.03
N SER A 16 -7.97 18.47 -11.97
CA SER A 16 -7.57 18.61 -13.39
C SER A 16 -6.38 19.54 -13.63
N GLU A 17 -6.06 20.39 -12.65
CA GLU A 17 -4.97 21.38 -12.72
C GLU A 17 -3.71 20.93 -11.96
N ALA A 18 -3.79 19.86 -11.15
CA ALA A 18 -2.65 19.30 -10.45
C ALA A 18 -1.71 18.60 -11.44
N LYS A 19 -0.73 19.31 -11.96
CA LYS A 19 0.20 18.84 -13.01
C LYS A 19 1.64 19.13 -12.61
N ILE A 20 2.51 18.15 -12.89
CA ILE A 20 3.96 18.32 -12.76
C ILE A 20 4.60 18.49 -14.14
N SER A 21 5.78 19.08 -14.16
CA SER A 21 6.55 19.28 -15.40
C SER A 21 7.00 17.92 -15.99
N ILE A 22 7.07 17.83 -17.33
CA ILE A 22 7.70 16.69 -18.02
C ILE A 22 9.21 16.60 -17.71
N TYR A 23 9.82 17.65 -17.18
CA TYR A 23 11.21 17.71 -16.76
C TYR A 23 11.40 17.44 -15.27
N ASP A 24 10.32 17.06 -14.56
CA ASP A 24 10.42 16.65 -13.16
C ASP A 24 11.27 15.39 -13.03
N SER A 25 12.15 15.38 -12.03
CA SER A 25 13.03 14.24 -11.71
C SER A 25 12.26 12.96 -11.46
N ALA A 26 11.02 13.05 -10.96
CA ALA A 26 10.15 11.90 -10.75
C ALA A 26 9.80 11.18 -12.06
N LEU A 27 9.53 11.92 -13.16
CA LEU A 27 9.27 11.30 -14.47
C LEU A 27 10.53 10.71 -15.10
N MET A 28 11.70 11.32 -14.85
CA MET A 28 12.96 10.89 -15.47
C MET A 28 13.59 9.69 -14.76
N PHE A 29 13.46 9.60 -13.42
CA PHE A 29 14.18 8.61 -12.61
C PHE A 29 13.30 7.91 -11.58
N GLY A 30 12.03 8.29 -11.40
CA GLY A 30 11.24 7.87 -10.26
C GLY A 30 11.76 8.48 -8.95
N ASP A 31 12.48 9.61 -9.01
CA ASP A 31 13.09 10.32 -7.87
C ASP A 31 12.02 11.06 -7.07
N MET A 32 11.29 10.28 -6.30
CA MET A 32 10.23 10.75 -5.44
C MET A 32 9.94 9.72 -4.35
N VAL A 33 9.37 10.18 -3.26
CA VAL A 33 8.81 9.34 -2.21
C VAL A 33 7.31 9.56 -2.10
N PHE A 34 6.59 8.56 -1.61
CA PHE A 34 5.15 8.68 -1.44
C PHE A 34 4.65 7.95 -0.22
N GLU A 35 3.49 8.37 0.26
CA GLU A 35 2.71 7.63 1.24
C GLU A 35 1.25 7.52 0.80
N MET A 36 0.60 6.50 1.34
CA MET A 36 -0.84 6.32 1.21
C MET A 36 -1.40 5.86 2.56
N THR A 37 -2.40 6.58 3.03
CA THR A 37 -3.08 6.28 4.28
C THR A 37 -4.56 5.96 4.06
N ARG A 38 -5.27 5.55 5.07
CA ARG A 38 -6.73 5.45 5.10
C ARG A 38 -7.28 5.98 6.41
N SER A 39 -8.53 6.40 6.41
CA SER A 39 -9.26 6.70 7.63
C SER A 39 -10.10 5.51 8.13
N PHE A 40 -10.53 5.62 9.40
CA PHE A 40 -11.62 4.91 10.01
C PHE A 40 -12.46 5.93 10.76
N ASN A 41 -13.76 5.97 10.52
CA ASN A 41 -14.65 7.02 11.05
C ASN A 41 -14.13 8.45 10.73
N LYS A 42 -13.58 8.64 9.52
CA LYS A 42 -12.96 9.89 9.03
C LYS A 42 -11.62 10.27 9.71
N GLU A 43 -11.15 9.55 10.72
CA GLU A 43 -9.87 9.77 11.37
C GLU A 43 -8.77 8.96 10.68
N GLN A 44 -7.65 9.60 10.32
CA GLN A 44 -6.55 8.94 9.63
C GLN A 44 -5.84 7.94 10.55
N PHE A 45 -5.74 6.69 10.10
CA PHE A 45 -5.10 5.64 10.86
C PHE A 45 -3.58 5.72 10.79
N LYS A 46 -2.95 5.94 11.95
CA LYS A 46 -1.48 6.01 12.08
C LYS A 46 -0.81 6.97 11.09
N LEU A 47 -1.43 8.15 10.89
CA LEU A 47 -0.90 9.15 9.96
C LEU A 47 0.53 9.55 10.33
N ARG A 48 0.80 9.75 11.63
CA ARG A 48 2.12 10.17 12.10
C ARG A 48 3.22 9.20 11.72
N GLU A 49 3.00 7.91 11.92
CA GLU A 49 3.95 6.84 11.55
C GLU A 49 4.17 6.78 10.03
N HIS A 50 3.12 7.03 9.23
CA HIS A 50 3.25 7.16 7.79
C HIS A 50 4.12 8.37 7.41
N LEU A 51 3.90 9.52 8.04
CA LEU A 51 4.69 10.73 7.79
C LEU A 51 6.15 10.58 8.24
N GLU A 52 6.40 9.96 9.39
CA GLU A 52 7.76 9.65 9.85
C GLU A 52 8.51 8.80 8.82
N ARG A 53 7.87 7.75 8.28
CA ARG A 53 8.46 6.93 7.22
C ARG A 53 8.69 7.72 5.93
N LEU A 54 7.76 8.60 5.54
CA LEU A 54 7.92 9.50 4.38
C LEU A 54 9.17 10.38 4.56
N TYR A 55 9.34 10.99 5.73
CA TYR A 55 10.47 11.88 6.02
C TYR A 55 11.82 11.15 6.13
N VAL A 56 11.82 9.88 6.54
CA VAL A 56 13.01 9.02 6.41
C VAL A 56 13.38 8.85 4.94
N GLY A 57 12.40 8.61 4.06
CA GLY A 57 12.62 8.52 2.61
C GLY A 57 13.13 9.83 2.01
N ILE A 58 12.53 10.95 2.37
CA ILE A 58 12.97 12.30 1.97
C ILE A 58 14.42 12.54 2.35
N LYS A 59 14.79 12.22 3.60
CA LYS A 59 16.16 12.34 4.11
C LYS A 59 17.13 11.44 3.35
N TYR A 60 16.75 10.18 3.11
CA TYR A 60 17.60 9.21 2.42
C TYR A 60 17.89 9.63 0.98
N LEU A 61 16.85 10.07 0.24
CA LEU A 61 17.00 10.59 -1.13
C LEU A 61 17.48 12.05 -1.17
N GLN A 62 17.72 12.71 -0.02
CA GLN A 62 18.17 14.09 0.07
C GLN A 62 17.26 15.06 -0.73
N ILE A 63 15.95 14.87 -0.68
CA ILE A 63 14.97 15.79 -1.30
C ILE A 63 14.93 17.06 -0.44
N PRO A 64 15.18 18.27 -1.00
CA PRO A 64 15.36 19.50 -0.22
C PRO A 64 14.04 20.14 0.21
N ILE A 65 13.17 19.37 0.86
CA ILE A 65 11.89 19.87 1.41
C ILE A 65 12.16 20.79 2.61
N LYS A 66 11.35 21.86 2.71
CA LYS A 66 11.38 22.77 3.87
C LYS A 66 10.25 22.51 4.85
N MET A 67 9.16 21.91 4.36
CA MET A 67 7.97 21.60 5.16
C MET A 67 8.30 20.57 6.24
N THR A 68 7.91 20.85 7.47
CA THR A 68 8.08 19.94 8.62
C THR A 68 7.02 18.84 8.61
N ILE A 69 7.20 17.81 9.43
CA ILE A 69 6.20 16.72 9.58
C ILE A 69 4.88 17.30 10.11
N ASP A 70 4.92 18.23 11.05
CA ASP A 70 3.72 18.83 11.64
C ASP A 70 2.95 19.68 10.60
N GLU A 71 3.65 20.45 9.77
CA GLU A 71 3.05 21.19 8.67
C GLU A 71 2.46 20.25 7.59
N MET A 72 3.09 19.10 7.34
CA MET A 72 2.57 18.08 6.44
C MET A 72 1.29 17.44 6.98
N GLU A 73 1.27 17.12 8.27
CA GLU A 73 0.09 16.57 8.96
C GLU A 73 -1.08 17.57 8.90
N GLU A 74 -0.82 18.85 9.17
CA GLU A 74 -1.82 19.92 9.03
C GLU A 74 -2.33 20.04 7.60
N ALA A 75 -1.45 19.94 6.60
CA ALA A 75 -1.83 20.00 5.18
C ALA A 75 -2.71 18.80 4.78
N VAL A 76 -2.44 17.61 5.32
CA VAL A 76 -3.29 16.42 5.12
C VAL A 76 -4.70 16.67 5.66
N TYR A 77 -4.83 17.11 6.91
CA TYR A 77 -6.15 17.36 7.51
C TYR A 77 -6.90 18.50 6.82
N LYS A 78 -6.23 19.56 6.38
CA LYS A 78 -6.84 20.61 5.54
C LYS A 78 -7.32 20.06 4.20
N THR A 79 -6.59 19.11 3.61
CA THR A 79 -7.01 18.47 2.36
C THR A 79 -8.25 17.63 2.56
N ILE A 80 -8.37 16.93 3.69
CA ILE A 80 -9.57 16.18 4.07
C ILE A 80 -10.75 17.15 4.27
N GLU A 81 -10.56 18.19 5.06
CA GLU A 81 -11.61 19.17 5.39
C GLU A 81 -12.26 19.78 4.14
N VAL A 82 -11.46 20.17 3.15
CA VAL A 82 -11.99 20.78 1.91
C VAL A 82 -12.65 19.75 0.98
N ASN A 83 -12.32 18.48 1.10
CA ASN A 83 -12.83 17.42 0.23
C ASN A 83 -13.98 16.60 0.85
N ASP A 84 -14.09 16.51 2.19
CA ASP A 84 -15.12 15.71 2.86
C ASP A 84 -16.57 16.02 2.38
N PRO A 85 -16.95 17.27 2.05
CA PRO A 85 -18.27 17.57 1.50
C PRO A 85 -18.60 16.89 0.16
N PHE A 86 -17.60 16.39 -0.56
CA PHE A 86 -17.74 15.70 -1.84
C PHE A 86 -17.75 14.16 -1.72
N PHE A 87 -17.63 13.65 -0.49
CA PHE A 87 -17.65 12.21 -0.20
C PHE A 87 -19.04 11.76 0.20
N GLU A 88 -19.36 10.50 -0.08
CA GLU A 88 -20.55 9.87 0.47
C GLU A 88 -20.41 9.76 2.00
N LYS A 89 -21.54 9.78 2.71
CA LYS A 89 -21.56 9.82 4.17
C LYS A 89 -20.81 8.66 4.84
N ASP A 90 -20.85 7.48 4.22
CA ASP A 90 -20.24 6.23 4.68
C ASP A 90 -18.88 5.96 4.07
N ASP A 91 -18.34 6.91 3.29
CA ASP A 91 -17.02 6.81 2.69
C ASP A 91 -15.91 7.15 3.67
N GLU A 92 -14.75 6.57 3.43
CA GLU A 92 -13.52 6.88 4.15
C GLU A 92 -12.52 7.59 3.23
N HIS A 93 -11.69 8.43 3.84
CA HIS A 93 -10.64 9.15 3.14
C HIS A 93 -9.42 8.26 2.90
N ARG A 94 -8.96 8.22 1.66
CA ARG A 94 -7.69 7.66 1.28
C ARG A 94 -6.78 8.77 0.79
N ILE A 95 -5.77 9.08 1.59
CA ILE A 95 -4.80 10.11 1.26
C ILE A 95 -3.63 9.51 0.48
N MET A 96 -3.22 10.20 -0.57
CA MET A 96 -1.98 9.96 -1.28
C MET A 96 -1.11 11.21 -1.16
N ILE A 97 0.12 11.03 -0.68
CA ILE A 97 1.12 12.09 -0.56
C ILE A 97 2.26 11.73 -1.49
N ASP A 98 2.53 12.57 -2.47
CA ASP A 98 3.66 12.43 -3.39
C ASP A 98 4.61 13.61 -3.22
N ILE A 99 5.90 13.33 -3.00
CA ILE A 99 6.95 14.34 -2.85
C ILE A 99 7.99 14.09 -3.93
N THR A 100 8.13 15.02 -4.87
CA THR A 100 9.15 14.95 -5.92
C THR A 100 10.27 15.93 -5.63
N ARG A 101 11.46 15.69 -6.17
CA ARG A 101 12.57 16.65 -6.09
C ARG A 101 12.30 17.92 -6.92
N GLY A 102 11.37 17.88 -7.89
CA GLY A 102 11.18 18.94 -8.88
C GLY A 102 12.15 18.83 -10.05
N LEU A 103 12.48 19.95 -10.68
CA LEU A 103 13.38 19.98 -11.83
C LEU A 103 14.81 19.65 -11.43
N LEU A 104 15.50 18.89 -12.30
CA LEU A 104 16.95 18.77 -12.17
C LEU A 104 17.64 20.11 -12.50
N GLY A 105 18.74 20.40 -11.82
CA GLY A 105 19.51 21.64 -12.01
C GLY A 105 19.92 21.93 -13.47
N LEU A 106 19.99 20.90 -14.32
CA LEU A 106 20.19 21.05 -15.75
C LEU A 106 19.06 21.86 -16.42
N TYR A 107 17.83 21.74 -15.95
CA TYR A 107 16.63 22.34 -16.55
C TYR A 107 16.17 23.60 -15.83
N ASP A 108 16.53 23.77 -14.56
CA ASP A 108 16.09 24.82 -13.64
C ASP A 108 16.16 26.23 -14.24
N LYS A 109 17.24 26.57 -14.95
CA LYS A 109 17.44 27.89 -15.57
C LYS A 109 17.07 27.97 -17.07
N ARG A 110 16.47 26.91 -17.62
CA ARG A 110 16.23 26.76 -19.05
C ARG A 110 14.76 26.64 -19.41
N VAL A 111 13.92 26.41 -18.41
CA VAL A 111 12.48 26.25 -18.60
C VAL A 111 11.78 27.38 -17.86
N ASP A 112 11.27 28.35 -18.61
CA ASP A 112 10.57 29.51 -18.06
C ASP A 112 9.17 29.12 -17.56
N GLY A 113 8.74 29.75 -16.46
CA GLY A 113 7.37 29.64 -15.96
C GLY A 113 7.08 28.35 -15.18
N ILE A 114 8.08 27.52 -14.88
CA ILE A 114 7.93 26.34 -14.05
C ILE A 114 8.68 26.54 -12.74
N ASP A 115 7.98 26.27 -11.62
CA ASP A 115 8.64 26.21 -10.31
C ASP A 115 9.62 25.01 -10.29
N SER A 116 10.89 25.30 -10.03
CA SER A 116 11.96 24.30 -10.01
C SER A 116 12.11 23.60 -8.66
N GLY A 117 11.30 24.01 -7.68
CA GLY A 117 11.37 23.48 -6.31
C GLY A 117 10.77 22.08 -6.15
N VAL A 118 10.82 21.58 -4.92
CA VAL A 118 10.18 20.34 -4.50
C VAL A 118 8.67 20.45 -4.73
N ASN A 119 8.07 19.43 -5.36
CA ASN A 119 6.62 19.34 -5.41
C ASN A 119 6.10 18.55 -4.20
N VAL A 120 5.14 19.15 -3.50
CA VAL A 120 4.36 18.52 -2.43
C VAL A 120 2.93 18.40 -2.92
N ILE A 121 2.47 17.17 -3.12
CA ILE A 121 1.16 16.87 -3.69
C ILE A 121 0.41 16.00 -2.69
N ILE A 122 -0.79 16.43 -2.27
CA ILE A 122 -1.66 15.63 -1.41
C ILE A 122 -3.01 15.51 -2.10
N ALA A 123 -3.37 14.28 -2.42
CA ALA A 123 -4.66 13.93 -3.01
C ALA A 123 -5.50 13.17 -2.00
N ASP A 124 -6.80 13.46 -1.97
CA ASP A 124 -7.80 12.78 -1.17
C ASP A 124 -8.86 12.16 -2.09
N PHE A 125 -9.10 10.87 -1.94
CA PHE A 125 -10.08 10.15 -2.73
C PHE A 125 -10.78 9.05 -1.93
N PRO A 126 -12.01 8.66 -2.33
CA PRO A 126 -12.78 7.65 -1.63
C PRO A 126 -12.06 6.32 -1.51
N LEU A 127 -12.00 5.74 -0.31
CA LEU A 127 -11.40 4.43 -0.06
C LEU A 127 -12.04 3.35 -0.93
N ARG A 128 -13.37 3.43 -1.16
CA ARG A 128 -14.13 2.47 -1.98
C ARG A 128 -13.55 2.29 -3.37
N TRP A 129 -12.94 3.31 -3.97
CA TRP A 129 -12.30 3.19 -5.29
C TRP A 129 -11.18 2.15 -5.33
N THR A 130 -10.59 1.87 -4.18
CA THR A 130 -9.50 0.89 -4.11
C THR A 130 -9.98 -0.48 -3.68
N VAL A 131 -10.96 -0.55 -2.76
CA VAL A 131 -11.29 -1.81 -2.08
C VAL A 131 -12.62 -2.43 -2.48
N ALA A 132 -13.45 -1.74 -3.27
CA ALA A 132 -14.78 -2.23 -3.62
C ALA A 132 -14.77 -3.61 -4.29
N SER A 133 -13.76 -3.91 -5.10
CA SER A 133 -13.60 -5.24 -5.74
C SER A 133 -13.00 -6.32 -4.82
N MET A 134 -12.64 -5.98 -3.57
CA MET A 134 -11.90 -6.89 -2.69
C MET A 134 -12.77 -7.60 -1.66
N GLY A 135 -14.06 -7.25 -1.55
CA GLY A 135 -14.95 -7.77 -0.51
C GLY A 135 -15.03 -9.30 -0.44
N HIS A 136 -15.04 -9.98 -1.60
CA HIS A 136 -15.09 -11.43 -1.69
C HIS A 136 -13.80 -12.12 -1.21
N LEU A 137 -12.66 -11.42 -1.23
CA LEU A 137 -11.36 -11.96 -0.81
C LEU A 137 -11.31 -12.29 0.68
N PHE A 138 -12.14 -11.66 1.51
CA PHE A 138 -12.23 -12.01 2.93
C PHE A 138 -12.81 -13.41 3.16
N ASP A 139 -13.62 -13.91 2.23
CA ASP A 139 -14.24 -15.24 2.31
C ASP A 139 -13.46 -16.30 1.54
N GLN A 140 -12.89 -15.93 0.40
CA GLN A 140 -12.24 -16.87 -0.53
C GLN A 140 -10.72 -16.88 -0.38
N GLY A 141 -10.13 -15.76 0.03
CA GLY A 141 -8.69 -15.56 0.08
C GLY A 141 -8.06 -15.31 -1.29
N ILE A 142 -6.78 -15.00 -1.25
CA ILE A 142 -5.93 -14.71 -2.41
C ILE A 142 -5.17 -15.98 -2.82
N ASN A 143 -4.94 -16.19 -4.11
CA ASN A 143 -3.93 -17.08 -4.62
C ASN A 143 -2.62 -16.30 -4.78
N ALA A 144 -1.68 -16.44 -3.85
CA ALA A 144 -0.33 -15.89 -4.01
C ALA A 144 0.41 -16.68 -5.10
N VAL A 145 1.00 -15.96 -6.05
CA VAL A 145 1.76 -16.54 -7.15
C VAL A 145 3.18 -16.02 -7.12
N ILE A 146 4.14 -16.90 -7.10
CA ILE A 146 5.57 -16.54 -7.15
C ILE A 146 5.98 -16.34 -8.61
N PRO A 147 6.24 -15.09 -9.04
CA PRO A 147 6.69 -14.80 -10.39
C PRO A 147 8.20 -15.09 -10.57
N SER A 148 8.66 -15.02 -11.82
CA SER A 148 10.11 -15.06 -12.12
C SER A 148 10.84 -13.80 -11.62
N GLN A 149 10.13 -12.67 -11.56
CA GLN A 149 10.65 -11.41 -11.04
C GLN A 149 10.99 -11.54 -9.55
N ARG A 150 12.17 -11.07 -9.17
CA ARG A 150 12.64 -11.03 -7.79
C ARG A 150 12.48 -9.64 -7.17
N ALA A 151 12.36 -9.58 -5.86
CA ALA A 151 12.48 -8.35 -5.10
C ALA A 151 13.89 -7.76 -5.31
N ILE A 152 13.98 -6.45 -5.41
CA ILE A 152 15.29 -5.79 -5.53
C ILE A 152 15.93 -5.76 -4.15
N PRO A 153 17.15 -6.31 -3.99
CA PRO A 153 17.80 -6.34 -2.70
C PRO A 153 18.22 -4.95 -2.22
N ALA A 154 18.22 -4.75 -0.90
CA ALA A 154 18.54 -3.46 -0.27
C ALA A 154 19.91 -2.88 -0.67
N ARG A 155 20.86 -3.71 -1.10
CA ARG A 155 22.18 -3.27 -1.62
C ARG A 155 22.11 -2.58 -2.97
N LEU A 156 21.02 -2.72 -3.73
CA LEU A 156 20.81 -2.11 -5.06
C LEU A 156 19.82 -0.94 -4.99
N LEU A 157 18.68 -1.16 -4.36
CA LEU A 157 17.66 -0.13 -4.15
C LEU A 157 16.98 -0.41 -2.80
N GLU A 158 17.07 0.54 -1.88
CA GLU A 158 16.58 0.38 -0.51
C GLU A 158 15.05 0.22 -0.46
N PRO A 159 14.52 -0.99 -0.19
CA PRO A 159 13.06 -1.24 -0.24
C PRO A 159 12.30 -0.56 0.90
N LYS A 160 12.99 -0.17 1.98
CA LYS A 160 12.37 0.57 3.09
C LYS A 160 12.03 2.01 2.71
N ILE A 161 12.57 2.52 1.58
CA ILE A 161 12.18 3.81 1.02
C ILE A 161 10.99 3.61 0.08
N LYS A 162 9.84 4.11 0.48
CA LYS A 162 8.62 4.01 -0.31
C LYS A 162 8.67 5.00 -1.49
N ASN A 163 9.16 4.54 -2.64
CA ASN A 163 9.37 5.34 -3.84
C ASN A 163 8.54 4.80 -5.02
N ARG A 164 8.50 5.55 -6.14
CA ARG A 164 7.78 5.16 -7.36
C ARG A 164 8.64 4.43 -8.40
N SER A 165 9.91 4.13 -8.13
CA SER A 165 10.76 3.29 -8.96
C SER A 165 10.38 1.81 -8.83
N ARG A 166 9.13 1.47 -9.25
CA ARG A 166 8.47 0.19 -8.95
C ARG A 166 8.19 -0.65 -10.19
N ILE A 167 8.94 -0.47 -11.26
CA ILE A 167 8.71 -1.21 -12.52
C ILE A 167 8.83 -2.73 -12.33
N HIS A 168 9.69 -3.19 -11.43
CA HIS A 168 9.84 -4.61 -11.09
C HIS A 168 8.55 -5.21 -10.51
N TYR A 169 7.81 -4.47 -9.69
CA TYR A 169 6.50 -4.90 -9.21
C TYR A 169 5.46 -4.96 -10.33
N LEU A 170 5.48 -3.97 -11.25
CA LEU A 170 4.62 -4.00 -12.42
C LEU A 170 4.92 -5.22 -13.31
N MET A 171 6.19 -5.55 -13.53
CA MET A 171 6.60 -6.74 -14.29
C MET A 171 6.09 -8.03 -13.63
N ALA A 172 6.21 -8.13 -12.30
CA ALA A 172 5.66 -9.25 -11.55
C ALA A 172 4.14 -9.39 -11.73
N ASN A 173 3.40 -8.27 -11.63
CA ASN A 173 1.94 -8.27 -11.82
C ASN A 173 1.53 -8.64 -13.25
N ILE A 174 2.27 -8.18 -14.27
CA ILE A 174 2.04 -8.56 -15.67
C ILE A 174 2.21 -10.08 -15.84
N GLU A 175 3.26 -10.66 -15.28
CA GLU A 175 3.50 -12.10 -15.33
C GLU A 175 2.36 -12.87 -14.65
N VAL A 176 2.03 -12.49 -13.41
CA VAL A 176 0.99 -13.14 -12.60
C VAL A 176 -0.40 -13.01 -13.22
N SER A 177 -0.69 -11.92 -13.94
CA SER A 177 -1.97 -11.76 -14.66
C SER A 177 -2.19 -12.79 -15.78
N GLN A 178 -1.17 -13.56 -16.15
CA GLN A 178 -1.25 -14.61 -17.18
C GLN A 178 -1.64 -15.98 -16.61
N PHE A 179 -1.60 -16.14 -15.29
CA PHE A 179 -2.03 -17.37 -14.63
C PHE A 179 -3.55 -17.52 -14.71
N ALA A 180 -4.01 -18.76 -14.79
CA ALA A 180 -5.43 -19.06 -14.82
C ALA A 180 -6.10 -18.74 -13.48
N GLY A 181 -7.35 -18.30 -13.52
CA GLY A 181 -8.13 -17.92 -12.36
C GLY A 181 -8.08 -16.41 -12.09
N ASN A 182 -8.91 -16.01 -11.14
CA ASN A 182 -8.99 -14.64 -10.63
C ASN A 182 -8.22 -14.56 -9.30
N ASP A 183 -8.01 -13.36 -8.81
CA ASP A 183 -7.45 -13.09 -7.49
C ASP A 183 -6.01 -13.62 -7.30
N ASN A 184 -5.25 -13.68 -8.40
CA ASN A 184 -3.84 -14.00 -8.39
C ASN A 184 -3.03 -12.75 -8.03
N TRP A 185 -2.29 -12.80 -6.92
CA TRP A 185 -1.44 -11.70 -6.46
C TRP A 185 0.02 -12.13 -6.44
N ALA A 186 0.91 -11.27 -6.91
CA ALA A 186 2.34 -11.57 -6.93
C ALA A 186 2.92 -11.59 -5.52
N LEU A 187 3.66 -12.65 -5.22
CA LEU A 187 4.46 -12.79 -4.00
C LEU A 187 5.92 -13.00 -4.41
N LEU A 188 6.77 -11.98 -4.20
CA LEU A 188 8.14 -12.00 -4.68
C LEU A 188 9.05 -12.75 -3.71
N LEU A 189 10.03 -13.44 -4.29
CA LEU A 189 11.19 -13.93 -3.54
C LEU A 189 12.31 -12.91 -3.61
N ASP A 190 13.16 -12.89 -2.59
CA ASP A 190 14.44 -12.20 -2.65
C ASP A 190 15.47 -12.96 -3.51
N GLU A 191 16.69 -12.44 -3.58
CA GLU A 191 17.76 -13.04 -4.37
C GLU A 191 18.25 -14.40 -3.84
N ASP A 192 18.05 -14.68 -2.56
CA ASP A 192 18.44 -15.92 -1.90
C ASP A 192 17.31 -16.98 -1.95
N GLY A 193 16.13 -16.62 -2.50
CA GLY A 193 14.99 -17.52 -2.65
C GLY A 193 14.01 -17.51 -1.47
N PHE A 194 14.19 -16.64 -0.50
CA PHE A 194 13.24 -16.46 0.59
C PHE A 194 12.06 -15.57 0.18
N ILE A 195 10.90 -15.80 0.77
CA ILE A 195 9.74 -14.93 0.63
C ILE A 195 10.12 -13.51 1.07
N ALA A 196 9.82 -12.53 0.23
CA ALA A 196 9.97 -11.11 0.53
C ALA A 196 8.59 -10.48 0.85
N GLU A 197 7.94 -9.92 -0.13
CA GLU A 197 6.67 -9.24 0.00
C GLU A 197 5.87 -9.28 -1.31
N GLY A 198 4.60 -8.89 -1.27
CA GLY A 198 3.84 -8.65 -2.50
C GLY A 198 4.20 -7.31 -3.15
N THR A 199 3.43 -6.90 -4.14
CA THR A 199 3.74 -5.66 -4.89
C THR A 199 3.20 -4.39 -4.22
N GLY A 200 2.46 -4.52 -3.13
CA GLY A 200 1.91 -3.41 -2.35
C GLY A 200 1.52 -3.79 -0.92
N ASP A 201 1.95 -4.94 -0.46
CA ASP A 201 1.54 -5.60 0.78
C ASP A 201 2.70 -6.42 1.37
N ASN A 202 2.63 -6.67 2.69
CA ASN A 202 3.57 -7.55 3.38
C ASN A 202 2.92 -8.92 3.63
N PHE A 203 3.73 -9.95 3.67
CA PHE A 203 3.30 -11.34 3.76
C PHE A 203 3.55 -11.93 5.14
N PHE A 204 2.62 -12.80 5.58
CA PHE A 204 2.68 -13.52 6.84
C PHE A 204 2.21 -14.98 6.65
N ILE A 205 2.75 -15.88 7.46
CA ILE A 205 2.21 -17.21 7.67
C ILE A 205 1.88 -17.43 9.14
N VAL A 206 1.00 -18.37 9.41
CA VAL A 206 0.76 -18.91 10.76
C VAL A 206 1.20 -20.37 10.75
N LYS A 207 2.04 -20.73 11.71
CA LYS A 207 2.52 -22.11 11.87
C LYS A 207 2.63 -22.44 13.34
N ASP A 208 2.02 -23.56 13.74
CA ASP A 208 2.02 -24.04 15.14
C ASP A 208 1.62 -22.94 16.14
N GLY A 209 0.64 -22.10 15.77
CA GLY A 209 0.13 -20.99 16.58
C GLY A 209 1.01 -19.73 16.61
N ALA A 210 2.16 -19.71 15.94
CA ALA A 210 3.00 -18.53 15.79
C ALA A 210 2.71 -17.80 14.48
N VAL A 211 2.63 -16.48 14.54
CA VAL A 211 2.56 -15.57 13.38
C VAL A 211 4.00 -15.28 12.95
N ILE A 212 4.33 -15.51 11.70
CA ILE A 212 5.70 -15.40 11.17
C ILE A 212 5.68 -14.53 9.91
N THR A 213 6.62 -13.59 9.81
CA THR A 213 6.75 -12.69 8.65
C THR A 213 8.22 -12.58 8.24
N PRO A 214 8.51 -12.31 6.95
CA PRO A 214 9.88 -12.08 6.50
C PRO A 214 10.60 -10.99 7.29
N GLU A 215 11.93 -11.17 7.45
CA GLU A 215 12.78 -10.12 8.03
C GLU A 215 12.66 -8.79 7.30
N GLY A 216 12.69 -7.69 8.07
CA GLY A 216 12.54 -6.33 7.56
C GLY A 216 13.72 -5.78 6.73
N ARG A 217 14.66 -6.63 6.24
CA ARG A 217 15.85 -6.22 5.49
C ARG A 217 15.53 -5.89 4.03
N ASN A 218 14.86 -6.80 3.33
CA ASN A 218 14.60 -6.73 1.89
C ASN A 218 13.13 -6.44 1.56
N ILE A 219 12.39 -5.84 2.46
CA ILE A 219 10.97 -5.49 2.31
C ILE A 219 10.70 -4.07 2.78
N LEU A 220 9.56 -3.52 2.38
CA LEU A 220 9.03 -2.32 3.01
C LEU A 220 8.56 -2.65 4.43
N ARG A 221 9.01 -1.88 5.42
CA ARG A 221 8.50 -1.94 6.79
C ARG A 221 7.11 -1.30 6.83
N GLY A 222 6.08 -2.11 6.56
CA GLY A 222 4.70 -1.65 6.42
C GLY A 222 4.11 -1.18 7.75
N ILE A 223 3.34 -0.09 7.76
CA ILE A 223 2.62 0.36 8.96
C ILE A 223 1.55 -0.68 9.35
N SER A 224 0.85 -1.25 8.39
CA SER A 224 -0.07 -2.37 8.63
C SER A 224 0.65 -3.62 9.16
N ARG A 225 1.86 -3.91 8.64
CA ARG A 225 2.71 -4.98 9.17
C ARG A 225 3.08 -4.76 10.63
N GLU A 226 3.51 -3.56 10.99
CA GLU A 226 3.85 -3.21 12.37
C GLU A 226 2.62 -3.33 13.28
N TYR A 227 1.46 -2.97 12.79
CA TYR A 227 0.22 -3.09 13.57
C TYR A 227 -0.15 -4.56 13.87
N ILE A 228 0.21 -5.52 13.01
CA ILE A 228 0.08 -6.95 13.35
C ILE A 228 0.94 -7.32 14.57
N PHE A 229 2.18 -6.82 14.65
CA PHE A 229 3.00 -7.03 15.85
C PHE A 229 2.36 -6.43 17.10
N GLU A 230 1.77 -5.22 16.98
CA GLU A 230 1.03 -4.60 18.09
C GLU A 230 -0.15 -5.46 18.54
N LEU A 231 -0.99 -5.92 17.59
CA LEU A 231 -2.12 -6.80 17.88
C LEU A 231 -1.68 -8.11 18.52
N CYS A 232 -0.62 -8.75 18.01
CA CYS A 232 -0.08 -9.97 18.59
C CYS A 232 0.39 -9.75 20.03
N ARG A 233 1.09 -8.64 20.32
CA ARG A 233 1.51 -8.29 21.68
C ARG A 233 0.30 -8.06 22.62
N GLN A 234 -0.71 -7.33 22.14
CA GLN A 234 -1.93 -7.06 22.93
C GLN A 234 -2.68 -8.34 23.32
N HIS A 235 -2.61 -9.35 22.48
CA HIS A 235 -3.37 -10.60 22.65
C HIS A 235 -2.50 -11.82 23.01
N ASN A 236 -1.24 -11.60 23.40
CA ASN A 236 -0.29 -12.66 23.78
C ASN A 236 -0.08 -13.73 22.69
N LEU A 237 -0.13 -13.34 21.42
CA LEU A 237 0.23 -14.20 20.30
C LEU A 237 1.73 -14.09 20.03
N CYS A 238 2.39 -15.21 19.77
CA CYS A 238 3.77 -15.23 19.30
C CYS A 238 3.82 -14.62 17.89
N CYS A 239 4.62 -13.57 17.69
CA CYS A 239 4.85 -12.97 16.37
C CYS A 239 6.35 -12.73 16.19
N VAL A 240 6.93 -13.30 15.13
CA VAL A 240 8.38 -13.28 14.90
C VAL A 240 8.74 -12.96 13.46
N GLU A 241 9.89 -12.32 13.28
CA GLU A 241 10.54 -12.16 11.97
C GLU A 241 11.46 -13.37 11.73
N LYS A 242 11.35 -13.97 10.55
CA LYS A 242 12.17 -15.13 10.15
C LYS A 242 12.26 -15.18 8.63
N ASN A 243 13.36 -15.69 8.10
CA ASN A 243 13.42 -16.09 6.69
C ASN A 243 12.40 -17.21 6.45
N ILE A 244 11.55 -17.06 5.45
CA ILE A 244 10.47 -17.97 5.07
C ILE A 244 10.80 -18.51 3.68
N GLU A 245 10.87 -19.82 3.55
CA GLU A 245 10.98 -20.45 2.24
C GLU A 245 9.59 -20.75 1.65
N PRO A 246 9.45 -20.92 0.34
CA PRO A 246 8.19 -21.39 -0.26
C PRO A 246 7.69 -22.70 0.38
N TYR A 247 8.61 -23.56 0.81
CA TYR A 247 8.27 -24.79 1.55
C TYR A 247 7.53 -24.50 2.87
N ASP A 248 7.96 -23.48 3.61
CA ASP A 248 7.30 -23.06 4.86
C ASP A 248 5.86 -22.61 4.60
N VAL A 249 5.63 -21.90 3.47
CA VAL A 249 4.28 -21.46 3.08
C VAL A 249 3.39 -22.65 2.72
N TYR A 250 3.88 -23.62 1.94
CA TYR A 250 3.11 -24.83 1.62
C TYR A 250 2.75 -25.68 2.84
N THR A 251 3.54 -25.59 3.90
CA THR A 251 3.32 -26.36 5.15
C THR A 251 2.71 -25.52 6.28
N ALA A 252 2.39 -24.25 6.02
CA ALA A 252 1.75 -23.36 6.97
C ALA A 252 0.29 -23.78 7.25
N ASP A 253 -0.20 -23.42 8.43
CA ASP A 253 -1.60 -23.61 8.81
C ASP A 253 -2.48 -22.54 8.17
N GLU A 254 -1.98 -21.29 8.10
CA GLU A 254 -2.64 -20.12 7.49
C GLU A 254 -1.60 -19.22 6.84
N ALA A 255 -2.05 -18.36 5.91
CA ALA A 255 -1.27 -17.24 5.42
C ALA A 255 -2.17 -16.02 5.19
N PHE A 256 -1.57 -14.81 5.24
CA PHE A 256 -2.27 -13.56 4.96
C PHE A 256 -1.32 -12.47 4.46
N MET A 257 -1.89 -11.46 3.81
CA MET A 257 -1.21 -10.23 3.40
C MET A 257 -1.76 -9.03 4.15
N THR A 258 -0.91 -8.02 4.38
CA THR A 258 -1.31 -6.77 5.02
C THR A 258 -1.02 -5.57 4.14
N GLY A 259 -1.96 -4.65 4.07
CA GLY A 259 -1.80 -3.42 3.31
C GLY A 259 -2.77 -2.34 3.80
N THR A 260 -2.37 -1.10 3.67
CA THR A 260 -3.14 0.04 4.17
C THR A 260 -4.63 0.01 3.76
N PRO A 261 -5.02 -0.25 2.49
CA PRO A 261 -6.42 -0.10 2.12
C PRO A 261 -7.35 -1.18 2.70
N PHE A 262 -6.89 -2.42 2.79
CA PHE A 262 -7.68 -3.59 3.19
C PHE A 262 -7.30 -4.14 4.58
N CYS A 263 -6.29 -3.56 5.22
CA CYS A 263 -5.76 -3.96 6.53
C CYS A 263 -5.09 -5.33 6.48
N LEU A 264 -5.88 -6.39 6.41
CA LEU A 264 -5.46 -7.78 6.33
C LEU A 264 -6.37 -8.57 5.38
N LEU A 265 -5.79 -9.33 4.46
CA LEU A 265 -6.51 -10.27 3.58
C LEU A 265 -5.92 -11.67 3.70
N PRO A 266 -6.76 -12.72 3.81
CA PRO A 266 -6.28 -14.09 3.84
C PRO A 266 -5.65 -14.49 2.49
N VAL A 267 -4.60 -15.30 2.57
CA VAL A 267 -4.01 -16.00 1.43
C VAL A 267 -4.30 -17.50 1.63
N THR A 268 -5.09 -18.06 0.73
CA THR A 268 -5.55 -19.45 0.85
C THR A 268 -4.84 -20.41 -0.09
N LYS A 269 -4.08 -19.86 -1.06
CA LYS A 269 -3.30 -20.65 -2.03
C LYS A 269 -1.93 -20.07 -2.29
N LEU A 270 -0.98 -20.94 -2.59
CA LEU A 270 0.31 -20.58 -3.18
C LEU A 270 0.47 -21.33 -4.51
N ASN A 271 0.66 -20.57 -5.63
CA ASN A 271 0.78 -21.15 -6.97
C ASN A 271 -0.36 -22.11 -7.33
N GLY A 272 -1.59 -21.84 -6.85
CA GLY A 272 -2.78 -22.65 -7.09
C GLY A 272 -2.95 -23.85 -6.16
N LEU A 273 -2.00 -24.15 -5.26
CA LEU A 273 -2.11 -25.21 -4.25
C LEU A 273 -2.59 -24.64 -2.92
N ASP A 274 -3.48 -25.34 -2.26
CA ASP A 274 -4.07 -24.93 -0.99
C ASP A 274 -3.02 -24.82 0.13
N ILE A 275 -3.14 -23.74 0.94
CA ILE A 275 -2.42 -23.56 2.20
C ILE A 275 -3.39 -24.01 3.31
N GLY A 276 -2.91 -24.86 4.22
CA GLY A 276 -3.78 -25.44 5.26
C GLY A 276 -4.97 -26.20 4.65
N ASP A 277 -6.17 -25.77 4.96
CA ASP A 277 -7.42 -26.36 4.40
C ASP A 277 -7.97 -25.57 3.19
N GLY A 278 -7.22 -24.63 2.66
CA GLY A 278 -7.61 -23.79 1.52
C GLY A 278 -8.65 -22.72 1.87
N LYS A 279 -8.80 -22.37 3.14
CA LYS A 279 -9.78 -21.39 3.63
C LYS A 279 -9.12 -20.32 4.50
N PRO A 280 -9.77 -19.15 4.68
CA PRO A 280 -9.32 -18.16 5.64
C PRO A 280 -9.20 -18.73 7.06
N GLY A 281 -8.02 -18.62 7.66
CA GLY A 281 -7.71 -19.25 8.93
C GLY A 281 -8.27 -18.52 10.15
N LYS A 282 -8.26 -19.21 11.30
CA LYS A 282 -8.82 -18.67 12.56
C LYS A 282 -8.00 -17.54 13.14
N THR A 283 -6.66 -17.63 13.05
CA THR A 283 -5.75 -16.57 13.55
C THR A 283 -5.86 -15.32 12.69
N THR A 284 -5.92 -15.51 11.37
CA THR A 284 -6.14 -14.44 10.40
C THR A 284 -7.44 -13.67 10.71
N LYS A 285 -8.54 -14.41 10.90
CA LYS A 285 -9.83 -13.83 11.27
C LYS A 285 -9.77 -13.12 12.63
N PHE A 286 -9.19 -13.75 13.64
CA PHE A 286 -9.03 -13.18 14.97
C PHE A 286 -8.30 -11.84 14.92
N LEU A 287 -7.16 -11.75 14.21
CA LEU A 287 -6.41 -10.50 14.08
C LEU A 287 -7.21 -9.41 13.37
N LEU A 288 -7.98 -9.77 12.35
CA LEU A 288 -8.85 -8.82 11.64
C LEU A 288 -10.02 -8.34 12.49
N ASP A 289 -10.64 -9.24 13.28
CA ASP A 289 -11.69 -8.89 14.23
C ASP A 289 -11.13 -7.92 15.30
N LYS A 290 -9.94 -8.19 15.85
CA LYS A 290 -9.28 -7.31 16.84
C LYS A 290 -8.85 -5.98 16.24
N TRP A 291 -8.45 -5.95 14.98
CA TRP A 291 -8.23 -4.69 14.28
C TRP A 291 -9.53 -3.88 14.19
N SER A 292 -10.62 -4.51 13.74
CA SER A 292 -11.94 -3.89 13.65
C SER A 292 -12.43 -3.34 14.99
N GLU A 293 -12.28 -4.10 16.08
CA GLU A 293 -12.61 -3.65 17.44
C GLU A 293 -11.81 -2.39 17.81
N ASN A 294 -10.49 -2.38 17.56
CA ASN A 294 -9.62 -1.27 17.96
C ASN A 294 -9.91 0.03 17.19
N VAL A 295 -10.34 -0.08 15.93
CA VAL A 295 -10.67 1.11 15.11
C VAL A 295 -12.15 1.48 15.14
N GLY A 296 -12.99 0.68 15.82
CA GLY A 296 -14.43 0.91 15.94
C GLY A 296 -15.22 0.78 14.63
N VAL A 297 -14.68 0.04 13.65
CA VAL A 297 -15.29 -0.20 12.35
C VAL A 297 -15.18 -1.68 12.00
N ASP A 298 -16.27 -2.33 11.62
CA ASP A 298 -16.22 -3.66 11.03
C ASP A 298 -15.63 -3.54 9.61
N ILE A 299 -14.32 -3.79 9.49
CA ILE A 299 -13.55 -3.63 8.26
C ILE A 299 -14.12 -4.49 7.14
N VAL A 300 -14.51 -5.72 7.45
CA VAL A 300 -15.03 -6.68 6.47
C VAL A 300 -16.39 -6.23 5.95
N ALA A 301 -17.30 -5.88 6.86
CA ALA A 301 -18.64 -5.39 6.49
C ALA A 301 -18.55 -4.10 5.69
N GLN A 302 -17.68 -3.15 6.11
CA GLN A 302 -17.46 -1.89 5.39
C GLN A 302 -17.00 -2.14 3.96
N ILE A 303 -15.96 -2.96 3.75
CA ILE A 303 -15.44 -3.22 2.39
C ILE A 303 -16.44 -3.99 1.53
N LYS A 304 -17.17 -4.95 2.11
CA LYS A 304 -18.24 -5.67 1.41
C LYS A 304 -19.40 -4.76 1.00
N SER A 305 -19.78 -3.78 1.84
CA SER A 305 -20.85 -2.84 1.50
C SER A 305 -20.51 -1.97 0.28
N TYR A 306 -19.24 -1.66 0.07
CA TYR A 306 -18.83 -0.91 -1.12
C TYR A 306 -18.99 -1.69 -2.42
N ALA A 307 -18.96 -3.02 -2.40
CA ALA A 307 -19.14 -3.84 -3.59
C ALA A 307 -20.56 -3.74 -4.18
N ASP A 308 -21.56 -3.51 -3.35
CA ASP A 308 -22.95 -3.38 -3.78
C ASP A 308 -23.22 -2.06 -4.52
N ASP A 309 -22.46 -1.00 -4.21
CA ASP A 309 -22.60 0.33 -4.79
C ASP A 309 -21.86 0.50 -6.12
N VAL A 310 -20.87 -0.34 -6.38
CA VAL A 310 -20.02 -0.20 -7.56
C VAL A 310 -20.64 -0.91 -8.76
N LYS A 311 -21.49 -0.19 -9.51
CA LYS A 311 -21.89 -0.53 -10.89
C LYS A 311 -20.73 -0.49 -11.90
N ILE A 312 -19.52 -0.33 -11.43
CA ILE A 312 -18.29 -0.27 -12.21
C ILE A 312 -17.61 -1.62 -12.02
N ASN A 313 -17.52 -2.42 -13.08
CA ASN A 313 -16.50 -3.46 -13.19
C ASN A 313 -15.12 -2.78 -13.14
N SER A 314 -14.69 -2.36 -11.94
CA SER A 314 -13.33 -1.92 -11.75
C SER A 314 -12.48 -3.17 -11.86
N PRO A 315 -11.61 -3.27 -12.87
CA PRO A 315 -10.67 -4.37 -12.92
C PRO A 315 -9.83 -4.33 -11.65
N SER A 316 -9.37 -5.50 -11.21
CA SER A 316 -8.30 -5.56 -10.21
C SER A 316 -7.21 -4.55 -10.61
N PRO A 317 -6.60 -3.80 -9.70
CA PRO A 317 -5.51 -2.88 -10.04
C PRO A 317 -4.35 -3.59 -10.75
N TYR A 318 -4.34 -4.92 -10.75
CA TYR A 318 -3.36 -5.78 -11.38
C TYR A 318 -3.87 -6.45 -12.67
N GLU A 319 -5.11 -6.17 -13.11
CA GLU A 319 -5.61 -6.63 -14.40
C GLU A 319 -5.13 -5.73 -15.53
N PHE A 320 -4.27 -6.30 -16.37
CA PHE A 320 -3.84 -5.67 -17.62
C PHE A 320 -4.75 -6.16 -18.74
N LYS A 321 -5.67 -5.31 -19.22
CA LYS A 321 -6.52 -5.65 -20.37
C LYS A 321 -5.63 -5.92 -21.58
N ARG A 322 -5.63 -7.17 -22.07
CA ARG A 322 -5.16 -7.47 -23.41
C ARG A 322 -6.22 -6.94 -24.39
N LYS A 323 -5.81 -6.07 -25.31
CA LYS A 323 -6.63 -5.65 -26.43
C LYS A 323 -6.79 -6.81 -27.41
#